data_d163db52cfa73b88015c877c63d6dbb7
#
_entry.id   d163db52cfa73b88015c877c63d6dbb7
#
_cell.length_a   1.000
_cell.length_b   1.000
_cell.length_c   1.000
_cell.angle_alpha   90.00
_cell.angle_beta   90.00
_cell.angle_gamma   90.00
#
_symmetry.space_group_name_H-M   'P 1'
#
loop_
_entity.id
_entity.type
_entity.pdbx_description
1 polymer ?
#
loop_
_entity_poly.entity_id
_entity_poly.type
_entity_poly.pdbx_seq_one_letter_code
_entity_poly.pdbx_strand_id
1 'polypeptide(L)'
;MATKIIIAFISLMYSVLTYAEYQPSITLEKYIKTITVNADGTSEAITEALDRIETDKGITAFSQSDLSFIKGMERLEILDAYTITPSGKKIKVTKKNIRERDDTADRGADIFTDTRHKIIIYPEVTVGSKLYSKIKEVNFKTKFDGHFIFSEFSLPYFKYDYNEINFIVDKRIKLNFDSKGFEGGLIKETESQKFYKYVYKQASVNPSEPGMVSLYDTSNYLIVSSFNNYAELGDAYQKLAKSKAKPTSFIQGLADGIIANKGSGDKRAEAKALYEWIVNNVRYVAVYVGNGGLEPHDAESIVKNKYGDCKDHAVLYEALLAARGIKSSPALINLGEAFTLPKYPVISPQNHVITYIPEFDLYVDATAQSVPFGEIPFGDRGKPTVLTALKKMGNTPAMKASENIVRTTVKFKVQPDGKIDGISTVAVSGPIETSYRENQVGNVGKDDGKIAAEMLSAYGETGTGRLQFTMPNSFDERYEENGIFTLDPVANFPGPAAMNIPVGLTQGRIYSISKDKPLEVRKYPYTCFGRTYLDYFTIEFPKKTKITRIPGNVSYNKDGMTYKATYKKKDNVINVTREMVLDNKNMFCEAKREIQKHAFFDVLQKDLRSQIFYE
;
A
#
# COMPACT_ATOMS: atom_id res chain seq x y z
N MET A 1 -42.99 6.49 69.61
CA MET A 1 -42.30 5.56 68.72
C MET A 1 -42.21 6.19 67.35
N ALA A 2 -41.07 6.74 67.03
CA ALA A 2 -40.86 7.42 65.73
C ALA A 2 -40.00 6.55 64.86
N THR A 3 -40.61 6.07 63.80
CA THR A 3 -39.94 5.23 62.76
C THR A 3 -39.22 6.14 61.78
N LYS A 4 -37.90 6.13 61.78
CA LYS A 4 -37.08 6.85 60.77
C LYS A 4 -37.03 6.05 59.46
N ILE A 5 -37.54 6.63 58.40
CA ILE A 5 -37.38 6.13 57.01
C ILE A 5 -36.06 6.69 56.50
N ILE A 6 -35.08 5.82 56.22
CA ILE A 6 -33.83 6.14 55.52
C ILE A 6 -34.08 6.00 54.03
N ILE A 7 -34.13 7.12 53.32
CA ILE A 7 -34.14 7.14 51.83
C ILE A 7 -32.69 7.10 51.39
N ALA A 8 -32.27 5.96 50.83
CA ALA A 8 -30.97 5.83 50.14
C ALA A 8 -31.06 6.43 48.75
N PHE A 9 -30.39 7.56 48.52
CA PHE A 9 -30.15 8.11 47.21
C PHE A 9 -29.09 7.27 46.49
N ILE A 10 -29.50 6.42 45.55
CA ILE A 10 -28.59 5.78 44.61
C ILE A 10 -28.35 6.78 43.48
N SER A 11 -27.24 7.52 43.55
CA SER A 11 -26.74 8.34 42.44
C SER A 11 -26.17 7.39 41.37
N LEU A 12 -26.90 7.16 40.30
CA LEU A 12 -26.38 6.53 39.07
C LEU A 12 -25.36 7.50 38.47
N MET A 13 -24.07 7.26 38.69
CA MET A 13 -23.02 7.86 37.91
C MET A 13 -23.07 7.26 36.49
N TYR A 14 -23.72 7.94 35.57
CA TYR A 14 -23.47 7.74 34.17
C TYR A 14 -22.05 8.23 33.86
N SER A 15 -21.09 7.32 33.80
CA SER A 15 -19.80 7.60 33.18
C SER A 15 -20.06 7.79 31.71
N VAL A 16 -20.24 9.02 31.28
CA VAL A 16 -20.15 9.41 29.89
C VAL A 16 -18.70 9.16 29.50
N LEU A 17 -18.43 8.08 28.78
CA LEU A 17 -17.18 7.89 28.08
C LEU A 17 -17.11 8.98 27.03
N THR A 18 -16.57 10.14 27.41
CA THR A 18 -16.16 11.15 26.45
C THR A 18 -15.00 10.57 25.67
N TYR A 19 -15.26 10.09 24.47
CA TYR A 19 -14.17 9.90 23.51
C TYR A 19 -13.47 11.24 23.40
N ALA A 20 -12.17 11.28 23.72
CA ALA A 20 -11.38 12.48 23.53
C ALA A 20 -11.52 12.89 22.06
N GLU A 21 -12.04 14.10 21.84
CA GLU A 21 -12.18 14.65 20.50
C GLU A 21 -10.79 14.70 19.84
N TYR A 22 -10.70 14.26 18.60
CA TYR A 22 -9.43 14.28 17.88
C TYR A 22 -8.91 15.72 17.77
N GLN A 23 -7.73 15.97 18.33
CA GLN A 23 -7.04 17.25 18.22
C GLN A 23 -6.05 17.20 17.04
N PRO A 24 -6.25 17.98 16.00
CA PRO A 24 -5.29 18.09 14.89
C PRO A 24 -3.95 18.63 15.37
N SER A 25 -2.85 18.24 14.77
CA SER A 25 -1.52 18.73 15.14
C SER A 25 -1.26 20.15 14.63
N ILE A 26 -2.02 20.57 13.62
CA ILE A 26 -1.90 21.87 12.96
C ILE A 26 -3.29 22.36 12.52
N THR A 27 -3.47 23.68 12.54
CA THR A 27 -4.59 24.38 11.91
C THR A 27 -4.06 25.28 10.80
N LEU A 28 -4.50 25.06 9.56
CA LEU A 28 -4.27 25.96 8.44
C LEU A 28 -5.24 27.16 8.58
N GLU A 29 -4.79 28.22 9.28
CA GLU A 29 -5.61 29.42 9.48
C GLU A 29 -5.90 30.14 8.15
N LYS A 30 -4.92 30.11 7.24
CA LYS A 30 -5.03 30.69 5.90
C LYS A 30 -4.16 29.93 4.92
N TYR A 31 -4.75 29.47 3.83
CA TYR A 31 -4.02 28.96 2.68
C TYR A 31 -4.64 29.55 1.41
N ILE A 32 -3.87 30.34 0.67
CA ILE A 32 -4.31 30.95 -0.60
C ILE A 32 -3.26 30.62 -1.64
N LYS A 33 -3.66 29.90 -2.70
CA LYS A 33 -2.81 29.61 -3.85
C LYS A 33 -3.41 30.24 -5.09
N THR A 34 -2.65 31.10 -5.78
CA THR A 34 -3.04 31.69 -7.05
C THR A 34 -2.13 31.19 -8.14
N ILE A 35 -2.70 30.56 -9.16
CA ILE A 35 -2.00 29.90 -10.25
C ILE A 35 -2.34 30.61 -11.56
N THR A 36 -1.32 31.13 -12.24
CA THR A 36 -1.45 31.68 -13.60
C THR A 36 -1.02 30.59 -14.58
N VAL A 37 -1.90 30.22 -15.51
CA VAL A 37 -1.69 29.15 -16.50
C VAL A 37 -1.59 29.78 -17.89
N ASN A 38 -0.47 29.54 -18.57
CA ASN A 38 -0.20 30.02 -19.92
C ASN A 38 -0.81 29.09 -20.97
N ALA A 39 -0.89 29.57 -22.22
CA ALA A 39 -1.44 28.81 -23.34
C ALA A 39 -0.70 27.50 -23.67
N ASP A 40 0.58 27.41 -23.34
CA ASP A 40 1.44 26.25 -23.55
C ASP A 40 1.46 25.26 -22.35
N GLY A 41 0.61 25.51 -21.34
CA GLY A 41 0.52 24.69 -20.14
C GLY A 41 1.54 25.02 -19.04
N THR A 42 2.54 25.87 -19.32
CA THR A 42 3.44 26.39 -18.27
C THR A 42 2.68 27.23 -17.26
N SER A 43 3.20 27.38 -16.05
CA SER A 43 2.46 28.10 -15.00
C SER A 43 3.37 28.77 -13.97
N GLU A 44 2.82 29.77 -13.31
CA GLU A 44 3.38 30.39 -12.14
C GLU A 44 2.35 30.35 -11.01
N ALA A 45 2.77 29.97 -9.81
CA ALA A 45 1.92 29.95 -8.62
C ALA A 45 2.52 30.78 -7.50
N ILE A 46 1.66 31.51 -6.78
CA ILE A 46 2.01 32.15 -5.51
C ILE A 46 1.14 31.52 -4.44
N THR A 47 1.78 30.91 -3.45
CA THR A 47 1.14 30.32 -2.27
C THR A 47 1.42 31.19 -1.05
N GLU A 48 0.39 31.56 -0.31
CA GLU A 48 0.47 32.25 0.97
C GLU A 48 -0.20 31.38 2.02
N ALA A 49 0.56 30.96 3.04
CA ALA A 49 0.10 30.09 4.11
C ALA A 49 0.37 30.68 5.49
N LEU A 50 -0.57 30.46 6.42
CA LEU A 50 -0.45 30.77 7.84
C LEU A 50 -0.99 29.58 8.63
N ASP A 51 -0.09 28.85 9.26
CA ASP A 51 -0.37 27.60 9.94
C ASP A 51 -0.14 27.74 11.44
N ARG A 52 -1.11 27.35 12.29
CA ARG A 52 -0.95 27.36 13.75
C ARG A 52 -0.61 25.98 14.26
N ILE A 53 0.42 25.90 15.09
CA ILE A 53 0.85 24.66 15.78
C ILE A 53 -0.05 24.41 16.97
N GLU A 54 -0.72 23.23 17.00
CA GLU A 54 -1.70 22.89 18.03
C GLU A 54 -1.13 21.96 19.11
N THR A 55 -0.11 21.17 18.80
CA THR A 55 0.44 20.13 19.68
C THR A 55 1.96 20.02 19.56
N ASP A 56 2.60 19.32 20.53
CA ASP A 56 4.04 18.99 20.45
C ASP A 56 4.38 18.12 19.22
N LYS A 57 3.45 17.24 18.81
CA LYS A 57 3.58 16.50 17.54
C LYS A 57 3.60 17.46 16.34
N GLY A 58 2.82 18.55 16.41
CA GLY A 58 2.84 19.63 15.41
C GLY A 58 4.19 20.33 15.35
N ILE A 59 4.85 20.60 16.48
CA ILE A 59 6.22 21.16 16.48
C ILE A 59 7.17 20.22 15.73
N THR A 60 7.17 18.93 16.08
CA THR A 60 8.06 17.95 15.46
C THR A 60 7.82 17.83 13.95
N ALA A 61 6.57 17.85 13.51
CA ALA A 61 6.20 17.64 12.11
C ALA A 61 6.33 18.90 11.23
N PHE A 62 6.12 20.12 11.78
CA PHE A 62 5.94 21.34 10.98
C PHE A 62 6.90 22.49 11.30
N SER A 63 7.82 22.34 12.28
CA SER A 63 8.87 23.33 12.52
C SER A 63 9.80 23.52 11.30
N GLN A 64 9.71 22.61 10.33
CA GLN A 64 10.37 22.70 9.04
C GLN A 64 9.34 22.44 7.92
N SER A 65 9.38 23.27 6.87
CA SER A 65 8.64 23.00 5.64
C SER A 65 9.61 22.51 4.57
N ASP A 66 9.38 21.32 4.05
CA ASP A 66 10.14 20.73 2.96
C ASP A 66 9.39 20.88 1.65
N LEU A 67 9.97 21.64 0.71
CA LEU A 67 9.38 22.02 -0.56
C LEU A 67 10.21 21.40 -1.69
N SER A 68 9.65 20.46 -2.42
CA SER A 68 10.31 19.81 -3.56
C SER A 68 10.07 20.57 -4.88
N PHE A 69 11.04 20.53 -5.78
CA PHE A 69 10.94 21.02 -7.16
C PHE A 69 11.86 20.23 -8.09
N ILE A 70 11.51 20.11 -9.36
CA ILE A 70 12.27 19.37 -10.36
C ILE A 70 13.23 20.35 -11.07
N LYS A 71 14.53 20.15 -10.85
CA LYS A 71 15.57 20.93 -11.53
C LYS A 71 15.45 20.78 -13.05
N GLY A 72 15.48 21.91 -13.77
CA GLY A 72 15.32 21.90 -15.23
C GLY A 72 13.88 21.96 -15.74
N MET A 73 12.89 21.88 -14.82
CA MET A 73 11.47 22.06 -15.15
C MET A 73 10.79 23.11 -14.28
N GLU A 74 11.26 23.27 -13.04
CA GLU A 74 10.61 24.07 -12.01
C GLU A 74 11.63 24.99 -11.32
N ARG A 75 11.13 26.10 -10.80
CA ARG A 75 11.88 27.00 -9.92
C ARG A 75 11.01 27.35 -8.72
N LEU A 76 11.61 27.30 -7.54
CA LEU A 76 10.95 27.63 -6.28
C LEU A 76 11.69 28.78 -5.58
N GLU A 77 10.95 29.81 -5.20
CA GLU A 77 11.45 30.99 -4.50
C GLU A 77 10.65 31.23 -3.23
N ILE A 78 11.34 31.43 -2.10
CA ILE A 78 10.74 31.80 -0.83
C ILE A 78 10.73 33.33 -0.77
N LEU A 79 9.55 33.95 -0.93
CA LEU A 79 9.38 35.39 -0.96
C LEU A 79 9.40 35.99 0.45
N ASP A 80 8.76 35.32 1.42
CA ASP A 80 8.78 35.69 2.84
C ASP A 80 8.48 34.47 3.72
N ALA A 81 9.08 34.38 4.91
CA ALA A 81 8.77 33.37 5.91
C ALA A 81 9.13 33.86 7.31
N TYR A 82 8.28 33.54 8.30
CA TYR A 82 8.52 33.92 9.70
C TYR A 82 7.66 33.09 10.66
N THR A 83 8.09 33.04 11.92
CA THR A 83 7.29 32.55 13.05
C THR A 83 6.64 33.73 13.75
N ILE A 84 5.37 33.59 14.15
CA ILE A 84 4.72 34.44 15.15
C ILE A 84 4.62 33.60 16.42
N THR A 85 5.30 34.01 17.48
CA THR A 85 5.23 33.32 18.77
C THR A 85 3.85 33.47 19.42
N PRO A 86 3.49 32.68 20.43
CA PRO A 86 2.22 32.87 21.17
C PRO A 86 2.07 34.26 21.81
N SER A 87 3.20 34.92 22.11
CA SER A 87 3.20 36.32 22.60
C SER A 87 3.03 37.38 21.52
N GLY A 88 2.91 36.99 20.25
CA GLY A 88 2.76 37.89 19.09
C GLY A 88 4.09 38.40 18.51
N LYS A 89 5.26 38.00 19.03
CA LYS A 89 6.58 38.38 18.47
C LYS A 89 6.78 37.73 17.11
N LYS A 90 7.09 38.56 16.08
CA LYS A 90 7.41 38.09 14.73
C LYS A 90 8.93 37.86 14.61
N ILE A 91 9.33 36.66 14.19
CA ILE A 91 10.74 36.26 14.04
C ILE A 91 10.95 35.79 12.60
N LYS A 92 11.72 36.54 11.83
CA LYS A 92 11.98 36.23 10.41
C LYS A 92 12.84 34.97 10.24
N VAL A 93 12.48 34.17 9.25
CA VAL A 93 13.37 33.14 8.70
C VAL A 93 14.48 33.85 7.91
N THR A 94 15.71 33.60 8.28
CA THR A 94 16.89 34.20 7.61
C THR A 94 17.48 33.22 6.58
N LYS A 95 18.34 33.70 5.70
CA LYS A 95 19.00 32.83 4.69
C LYS A 95 19.69 31.60 5.28
N LYS A 96 20.25 31.69 6.48
CA LYS A 96 20.87 30.53 7.19
C LYS A 96 19.87 29.45 7.61
N ASN A 97 18.60 29.79 7.69
CA ASN A 97 17.49 28.87 8.03
C ASN A 97 16.78 28.31 6.79
N ILE A 98 17.29 28.64 5.59
CA ILE A 98 16.82 28.05 4.34
C ILE A 98 17.94 27.15 3.83
N ARG A 99 17.65 25.87 3.66
CA ARG A 99 18.59 24.88 3.13
C ARG A 99 18.08 24.35 1.80
N GLU A 100 19.00 24.09 0.90
CA GLU A 100 18.72 23.36 -0.34
C GLU A 100 19.52 22.08 -0.34
N ARG A 101 18.88 20.97 -0.68
CA ARG A 101 19.54 19.65 -0.81
C ARG A 101 19.02 18.91 -2.03
N ASP A 102 19.82 18.03 -2.56
CA ASP A 102 19.36 17.03 -3.51
C ASP A 102 18.43 16.04 -2.78
N ASP A 103 17.48 15.44 -3.49
CA ASP A 103 16.74 14.29 -2.99
C ASP A 103 17.68 13.10 -2.97
N THR A 104 18.58 13.11 -1.98
CA THR A 104 19.51 12.02 -1.79
C THR A 104 18.79 10.87 -1.12
N ALA A 105 19.13 9.69 -1.56
CA ALA A 105 18.75 8.42 -1.02
C ALA A 105 19.18 8.25 0.45
N ASP A 106 18.64 9.02 1.37
CA ASP A 106 18.72 8.77 2.81
C ASP A 106 18.10 7.41 3.22
N ARG A 107 17.76 6.56 2.23
CA ARG A 107 16.97 5.33 2.42
C ARG A 107 17.66 4.05 1.95
N GLY A 108 18.97 4.11 1.65
CA GLY A 108 19.73 2.90 1.31
C GLY A 108 19.39 2.26 -0.04
N ALA A 109 18.61 2.92 -0.90
CA ALA A 109 18.35 2.51 -2.28
C ALA A 109 19.06 3.46 -3.25
N ASP A 110 19.63 2.92 -4.32
CA ASP A 110 20.21 3.72 -5.40
C ASP A 110 19.07 4.48 -6.10
N ILE A 111 19.02 5.81 -5.97
CA ILE A 111 18.03 6.67 -6.62
C ILE A 111 18.77 7.74 -7.41
N PHE A 112 18.44 7.88 -8.71
CA PHE A 112 18.87 9.00 -9.53
C PHE A 112 17.67 9.93 -9.74
N THR A 113 17.78 11.20 -9.34
CA THR A 113 16.66 12.14 -9.42
C THR A 113 17.11 13.57 -9.68
N ASP A 114 16.32 14.32 -10.47
CA ASP A 114 16.44 15.76 -10.65
C ASP A 114 15.65 16.54 -9.59
N THR A 115 14.98 15.86 -8.68
CA THR A 115 14.23 16.50 -7.59
C THR A 115 15.20 17.13 -6.59
N ARG A 116 14.92 18.35 -6.23
CA ARG A 116 15.58 19.10 -5.18
C ARG A 116 14.61 19.52 -4.11
N HIS A 117 15.11 19.71 -2.91
CA HIS A 117 14.36 20.15 -1.76
C HIS A 117 14.84 21.50 -1.27
N LYS A 118 13.92 22.39 -1.01
CA LYS A 118 14.19 23.66 -0.31
C LYS A 118 13.47 23.63 1.04
N ILE A 119 14.25 23.64 2.12
CA ILE A 119 13.76 23.44 3.48
C ILE A 119 13.75 24.79 4.19
N ILE A 120 12.59 25.21 4.69
CA ILE A 120 12.42 26.36 5.57
C ILE A 120 12.47 25.86 7.01
N ILE A 121 13.41 26.34 7.82
CA ILE A 121 13.50 26.06 9.24
C ILE A 121 12.97 27.24 10.02
N TYR A 122 11.79 27.09 10.64
CA TYR A 122 11.15 28.15 11.42
C TYR A 122 11.80 28.29 12.79
N PRO A 123 12.20 29.52 13.20
CA PRO A 123 12.82 29.76 14.50
C PRO A 123 11.78 29.77 15.63
N GLU A 124 12.18 29.38 16.83
CA GLU A 124 11.43 29.51 18.11
C GLU A 124 10.00 28.96 18.05
N VAL A 125 9.78 27.81 17.39
CA VAL A 125 8.45 27.18 17.28
C VAL A 125 8.06 26.51 18.60
N THR A 126 6.88 26.86 19.10
CA THR A 126 6.23 26.25 20.27
C THR A 126 4.76 26.01 19.98
N VAL A 127 4.05 25.28 20.84
CA VAL A 127 2.59 25.17 20.74
C VAL A 127 1.95 26.56 20.79
N GLY A 128 1.00 26.84 19.89
CA GLY A 128 0.37 28.13 19.69
C GLY A 128 1.12 29.09 18.76
N SER A 129 2.37 28.76 18.35
CA SER A 129 3.07 29.53 17.32
C SER A 129 2.37 29.46 15.97
N LYS A 130 2.47 30.53 15.19
CA LYS A 130 1.99 30.55 13.80
C LYS A 130 3.16 30.66 12.84
N LEU A 131 3.14 29.81 11.81
CA LEU A 131 4.15 29.73 10.77
C LEU A 131 3.60 30.38 9.50
N TYR A 132 4.25 31.42 9.04
CA TYR A 132 3.88 32.10 7.80
C TYR A 132 4.88 31.77 6.71
N SER A 133 4.37 31.51 5.50
CA SER A 133 5.17 31.43 4.29
C SER A 133 4.48 32.10 3.11
N LYS A 134 5.29 32.72 2.24
CA LYS A 134 4.89 33.17 0.91
C LYS A 134 5.90 32.64 -0.09
N ILE A 135 5.43 31.81 -1.02
CA ILE A 135 6.26 31.01 -1.91
C ILE A 135 5.82 31.27 -3.35
N LYS A 136 6.79 31.40 -4.25
CA LYS A 136 6.58 31.46 -5.69
C LYS A 136 7.13 30.18 -6.33
N GLU A 137 6.29 29.50 -7.10
CA GLU A 137 6.61 28.32 -7.90
C GLU A 137 6.47 28.69 -9.38
N VAL A 138 7.45 28.36 -10.21
CA VAL A 138 7.41 28.60 -11.66
C VAL A 138 7.67 27.28 -12.35
N ASN A 139 6.67 26.76 -13.06
CA ASN A 139 6.76 25.60 -13.93
C ASN A 139 7.01 26.11 -15.36
N PHE A 140 8.28 26.17 -15.76
CA PHE A 140 8.67 26.68 -17.08
C PHE A 140 8.79 25.60 -18.15
N LYS A 141 8.61 24.31 -17.78
CA LYS A 141 8.52 23.17 -18.68
C LYS A 141 7.45 22.21 -18.17
N THR A 142 6.54 21.81 -19.04
CA THR A 142 5.45 20.89 -18.70
C THR A 142 5.90 19.43 -18.74
N LYS A 143 5.28 18.56 -17.93
CA LYS A 143 5.51 17.10 -17.93
C LYS A 143 5.08 16.46 -19.26
N PHE A 144 4.01 17.00 -19.86
CA PHE A 144 3.52 16.65 -21.18
C PHE A 144 3.36 17.95 -21.97
N ASP A 145 4.01 18.02 -23.14
CA ASP A 145 4.05 19.24 -23.93
C ASP A 145 2.66 19.81 -24.24
N GLY A 146 2.46 21.08 -23.90
CA GLY A 146 1.20 21.79 -24.11
C GLY A 146 0.09 21.44 -23.12
N HIS A 147 0.37 20.66 -22.07
CA HIS A 147 -0.63 20.25 -21.09
C HIS A 147 -0.36 20.79 -19.70
N PHE A 148 -1.43 21.24 -19.05
CA PHE A 148 -1.47 21.64 -17.63
C PHE A 148 -2.22 20.59 -16.81
N ILE A 149 -1.65 20.20 -15.68
CA ILE A 149 -2.27 19.32 -14.69
C ILE A 149 -2.00 19.87 -13.28
N PHE A 150 -3.01 19.81 -12.42
CA PHE A 150 -2.93 20.23 -11.03
C PHE A 150 -3.80 19.34 -10.15
N SER A 151 -3.31 19.05 -8.96
CA SER A 151 -4.02 18.28 -7.94
C SER A 151 -3.78 18.91 -6.57
N GLU A 152 -4.85 19.21 -5.86
CA GLU A 152 -4.82 19.62 -4.46
C GLU A 152 -5.70 18.68 -3.65
N PHE A 153 -5.20 18.18 -2.53
CA PHE A 153 -5.91 17.29 -1.62
C PHE A 153 -5.97 17.92 -0.24
N SER A 154 -7.18 18.05 0.31
CA SER A 154 -7.36 18.49 1.69
C SER A 154 -7.33 17.29 2.63
N LEU A 155 -6.34 17.24 3.50
CA LEU A 155 -6.09 16.12 4.40
C LEU A 155 -7.14 16.10 5.53
N PRO A 156 -7.84 15.00 5.75
CA PRO A 156 -8.95 14.95 6.72
C PRO A 156 -8.53 15.12 8.18
N TYR A 157 -7.26 14.93 8.49
CA TYR A 157 -6.69 15.03 9.84
C TYR A 157 -6.09 16.39 10.17
N PHE A 158 -6.13 17.36 9.22
CA PHE A 158 -5.80 18.76 9.47
C PHE A 158 -7.07 19.57 9.63
N LYS A 159 -6.99 20.66 10.41
CA LYS A 159 -8.04 21.67 10.48
C LYS A 159 -7.75 22.79 9.48
N TYR A 160 -8.76 23.18 8.72
CA TYR A 160 -8.70 24.29 7.74
C TYR A 160 -9.70 25.36 8.16
N ASP A 161 -9.21 26.53 8.56
CA ASP A 161 -10.06 27.67 8.82
C ASP A 161 -10.39 28.40 7.49
N TYR A 162 -9.38 28.52 6.59
CA TYR A 162 -9.57 29.08 5.25
C TYR A 162 -8.61 28.46 4.25
N ASN A 163 -9.13 27.90 3.15
CA ASN A 163 -8.34 27.38 2.04
C ASN A 163 -8.98 27.80 0.72
N GLU A 164 -8.23 28.58 -0.10
CA GLU A 164 -8.67 29.18 -1.35
C GLU A 164 -7.66 28.88 -2.46
N ILE A 165 -8.16 28.46 -3.63
CA ILE A 165 -7.35 28.23 -4.81
C ILE A 165 -7.92 29.02 -5.98
N ASN A 166 -7.08 29.85 -6.58
CA ASN A 166 -7.43 30.71 -7.70
C ASN A 166 -6.67 30.30 -8.95
N PHE A 167 -7.34 30.38 -10.11
CA PHE A 167 -6.69 30.19 -11.41
C PHE A 167 -6.93 31.41 -12.29
N ILE A 168 -5.85 31.88 -12.90
CA ILE A 168 -5.85 32.89 -13.97
C ILE A 168 -5.39 32.17 -15.23
N VAL A 169 -6.31 31.91 -16.16
CA VAL A 169 -6.08 30.96 -17.27
C VAL A 169 -6.13 31.70 -18.59
N ASP A 170 -5.09 31.57 -19.41
CA ASP A 170 -5.10 32.03 -20.82
C ASP A 170 -6.24 31.32 -21.56
N LYS A 171 -7.06 32.09 -22.32
CA LYS A 171 -8.23 31.53 -23.02
C LYS A 171 -7.91 30.49 -24.08
N ARG A 172 -6.68 30.46 -24.58
CA ARG A 172 -6.22 29.50 -25.59
C ARG A 172 -6.04 28.08 -25.06
N ILE A 173 -5.89 27.92 -23.74
CA ILE A 173 -5.87 26.59 -23.10
C ILE A 173 -7.24 26.31 -22.47
N LYS A 174 -7.79 25.12 -22.75
CA LYS A 174 -9.01 24.64 -22.11
C LYS A 174 -8.65 23.81 -20.88
N LEU A 175 -9.23 24.17 -19.73
CA LEU A 175 -9.09 23.41 -18.50
C LEU A 175 -10.42 22.77 -18.08
N ASN A 176 -10.34 21.55 -17.61
CA ASN A 176 -11.43 20.79 -17.00
C ASN A 176 -11.20 20.74 -15.49
N PHE A 177 -12.27 20.94 -14.73
CA PHE A 177 -12.24 20.97 -13.26
C PHE A 177 -13.07 19.84 -12.70
N ASP A 178 -12.54 19.14 -11.70
CA ASP A 178 -13.24 18.14 -10.89
C ASP A 178 -12.95 18.42 -9.43
N SER A 179 -14.00 18.59 -8.62
CA SER A 179 -13.85 18.98 -7.23
C SER A 179 -14.76 18.18 -6.31
N LYS A 180 -14.23 17.85 -5.14
CA LYS A 180 -14.95 17.27 -4.01
C LYS A 180 -14.59 18.07 -2.76
N GLY A 181 -15.59 18.66 -2.10
CA GLY A 181 -15.38 19.51 -0.92
C GLY A 181 -14.83 20.92 -1.20
N PHE A 182 -14.50 21.24 -2.46
CA PHE A 182 -14.19 22.58 -2.91
C PHE A 182 -15.39 23.17 -3.66
N GLU A 183 -15.85 24.34 -3.27
CA GLU A 183 -16.95 25.07 -3.90
C GLU A 183 -16.41 26.26 -4.70
N GLY A 184 -16.92 26.47 -5.91
CA GLY A 184 -16.48 27.57 -6.74
C GLY A 184 -16.68 27.34 -8.23
N GLY A 185 -15.91 28.08 -9.04
CA GLY A 185 -15.97 28.04 -10.50
C GLY A 185 -15.45 29.28 -11.15
N LEU A 186 -15.89 29.55 -12.39
CA LEU A 186 -15.57 30.75 -13.15
C LEU A 186 -16.21 31.97 -12.48
N ILE A 187 -15.39 32.98 -12.12
CA ILE A 187 -15.86 34.21 -11.47
C ILE A 187 -15.78 35.43 -12.39
N LYS A 188 -14.88 35.39 -13.38
CA LYS A 188 -14.67 36.52 -14.32
C LYS A 188 -14.04 36.00 -15.61
N GLU A 189 -14.36 36.65 -16.70
CA GLU A 189 -13.74 36.45 -18.01
C GLU A 189 -13.41 37.81 -18.64
N THR A 190 -12.23 37.89 -19.27
CA THR A 190 -11.77 39.03 -20.06
C THR A 190 -11.56 38.60 -21.52
N GLU A 191 -11.05 39.49 -22.37
CA GLU A 191 -10.72 39.10 -23.76
C GLU A 191 -9.65 37.99 -23.85
N SER A 192 -8.67 37.98 -22.94
CA SER A 192 -7.51 37.07 -22.98
C SER A 192 -7.50 36.01 -21.88
N GLN A 193 -8.25 36.19 -20.79
CA GLN A 193 -8.12 35.33 -19.59
C GLN A 193 -9.47 34.95 -18.98
N LYS A 194 -9.50 33.83 -18.31
CA LYS A 194 -10.57 33.33 -17.42
C LYS A 194 -10.06 33.25 -15.99
N PHE A 195 -10.88 33.66 -15.04
CA PHE A 195 -10.56 33.65 -13.61
C PHE A 195 -11.48 32.69 -12.89
N TYR A 196 -10.88 31.71 -12.18
CA TYR A 196 -11.61 30.75 -11.40
C TYR A 196 -11.22 30.90 -9.93
N LYS A 197 -12.18 30.67 -9.04
CA LYS A 197 -11.97 30.63 -7.59
C LYS A 197 -12.66 29.42 -7.01
N TYR A 198 -11.95 28.70 -6.15
CA TYR A 198 -12.45 27.56 -5.38
C TYR A 198 -12.08 27.74 -3.92
N VAL A 199 -13.04 27.46 -3.01
CA VAL A 199 -12.85 27.54 -1.57
C VAL A 199 -13.20 26.19 -0.97
N TYR A 200 -12.31 25.64 -0.16
CA TYR A 200 -12.53 24.40 0.55
C TYR A 200 -13.51 24.59 1.70
N LYS A 201 -14.47 23.68 1.81
CA LYS A 201 -15.46 23.63 2.88
C LYS A 201 -15.26 22.36 3.71
N GLN A 202 -14.58 22.48 4.83
CA GLN A 202 -14.34 21.36 5.71
C GLN A 202 -15.59 20.98 6.49
N ALA A 203 -16.07 19.74 6.33
CA ALA A 203 -17.22 19.22 7.06
C ALA A 203 -16.84 18.68 8.46
N SER A 204 -15.66 18.06 8.59
CA SER A 204 -15.17 17.49 9.86
C SER A 204 -13.66 17.26 9.82
N VAL A 205 -13.06 17.16 11.01
CA VAL A 205 -11.65 16.74 11.20
C VAL A 205 -11.65 15.32 11.78
N ASN A 206 -10.90 14.43 11.15
CA ASN A 206 -10.86 13.03 11.54
C ASN A 206 -9.43 12.50 11.50
N PRO A 207 -8.99 11.66 12.46
CA PRO A 207 -7.68 11.04 12.40
C PRO A 207 -7.57 10.09 11.20
N SER A 208 -6.35 9.83 10.76
CA SER A 208 -6.07 8.68 9.89
C SER A 208 -6.33 7.37 10.63
N GLU A 209 -6.74 6.34 9.90
CA GLU A 209 -7.07 5.03 10.45
C GLU A 209 -6.10 3.97 9.91
N PRO A 210 -5.74 2.95 10.71
CA PRO A 210 -4.88 1.86 10.25
C PRO A 210 -5.47 1.16 9.01
N GLY A 211 -4.66 0.96 7.99
CA GLY A 211 -5.04 0.27 6.76
C GLY A 211 -6.08 1.00 5.90
N MET A 212 -6.37 2.30 6.15
CA MET A 212 -7.25 3.07 5.26
C MET A 212 -6.66 3.12 3.85
N VAL A 213 -7.52 3.14 2.85
CA VAL A 213 -7.10 3.34 1.46
C VAL A 213 -6.49 4.74 1.26
N SER A 214 -5.89 4.96 0.10
CA SER A 214 -5.18 6.20 -0.21
C SER A 214 -6.04 7.45 -0.02
N LEU A 215 -5.36 8.57 0.26
CA LEU A 215 -5.96 9.89 0.27
C LEU A 215 -6.59 10.27 -1.08
N TYR A 216 -6.12 9.70 -2.20
CA TYR A 216 -6.78 9.85 -3.50
C TYR A 216 -8.24 9.36 -3.49
N ASP A 217 -8.55 8.31 -2.72
CA ASP A 217 -9.89 7.75 -2.62
C ASP A 217 -10.74 8.44 -1.53
N THR A 218 -10.12 8.92 -0.47
CA THR A 218 -10.81 9.37 0.76
C THR A 218 -10.88 10.87 0.94
N SER A 219 -9.88 11.64 0.46
CA SER A 219 -9.81 13.09 0.67
C SER A 219 -10.79 13.88 -0.17
N ASN A 220 -11.02 15.11 0.24
CA ASN A 220 -11.56 16.15 -0.61
C ASN A 220 -10.45 16.66 -1.54
N TYR A 221 -10.80 17.05 -2.76
CA TYR A 221 -9.81 17.41 -3.77
C TYR A 221 -10.31 18.49 -4.73
N LEU A 222 -9.34 19.16 -5.35
CA LEU A 222 -9.52 19.96 -6.55
C LEU A 222 -8.53 19.47 -7.61
N ILE A 223 -9.05 18.86 -8.67
CA ILE A 223 -8.30 18.37 -9.82
C ILE A 223 -8.55 19.30 -11.00
N VAL A 224 -7.47 19.73 -11.65
CA VAL A 224 -7.55 20.57 -12.85
C VAL A 224 -6.66 19.96 -13.93
N SER A 225 -7.21 19.76 -15.11
CA SER A 225 -6.52 19.11 -16.21
C SER A 225 -6.89 19.72 -17.56
N SER A 226 -5.91 19.89 -18.44
CA SER A 226 -6.15 20.19 -19.84
C SER A 226 -6.51 18.95 -20.66
N PHE A 227 -6.27 17.74 -20.14
CA PHE A 227 -6.73 16.50 -20.78
C PHE A 227 -8.24 16.34 -20.63
N ASN A 228 -8.92 15.91 -21.68
CA ASN A 228 -10.35 15.63 -21.63
C ASN A 228 -10.66 14.21 -21.11
N ASN A 229 -9.76 13.26 -21.32
CA ASN A 229 -9.92 11.85 -20.96
C ASN A 229 -8.58 11.13 -20.86
N TYR A 230 -8.58 9.92 -20.30
CA TYR A 230 -7.37 9.12 -20.08
C TYR A 230 -6.74 8.58 -21.39
N ALA A 231 -7.46 8.52 -22.49
CA ALA A 231 -6.87 8.17 -23.80
C ALA A 231 -5.90 9.27 -24.26
N GLU A 232 -6.24 10.55 -24.06
CA GLU A 232 -5.34 11.68 -24.36
C GLU A 232 -4.09 11.67 -23.47
N LEU A 233 -4.21 11.36 -22.17
CA LEU A 233 -3.06 11.17 -21.28
C LEU A 233 -2.18 10.00 -21.77
N GLY A 234 -2.80 8.89 -22.18
CA GLY A 234 -2.09 7.74 -22.75
C GLY A 234 -1.33 8.10 -24.02
N ASP A 235 -1.93 8.89 -24.92
CA ASP A 235 -1.26 9.39 -26.13
C ASP A 235 -0.07 10.31 -25.79
N ALA A 236 -0.21 11.17 -24.80
CA ALA A 236 0.89 12.02 -24.34
C ALA A 236 2.05 11.20 -23.76
N TYR A 237 1.76 10.16 -22.98
CA TYR A 237 2.78 9.22 -22.48
C TYR A 237 3.46 8.47 -23.63
N GLN A 238 2.69 8.00 -24.64
CA GLN A 238 3.23 7.29 -25.80
C GLN A 238 4.21 8.13 -26.63
N LYS A 239 4.05 9.45 -26.66
CA LYS A 239 5.02 10.35 -27.32
C LYS A 239 6.41 10.26 -26.65
N LEU A 240 6.47 10.00 -25.35
CA LEU A 240 7.72 9.83 -24.61
C LEU A 240 8.29 8.40 -24.73
N ALA A 241 7.43 7.38 -24.68
CA ALA A 241 7.83 5.99 -24.47
C ALA A 241 7.96 5.17 -25.78
N LYS A 242 7.10 5.39 -26.78
CA LYS A 242 7.01 4.52 -27.97
C LYS A 242 8.32 4.36 -28.74
N SER A 243 9.10 5.43 -28.88
CA SER A 243 10.38 5.37 -29.61
C SER A 243 11.45 4.57 -28.89
N LYS A 244 11.30 4.41 -27.56
CA LYS A 244 12.24 3.74 -26.66
C LYS A 244 12.07 2.22 -26.65
N ALA A 245 10.86 1.72 -26.98
CA ALA A 245 10.50 0.30 -27.05
C ALA A 245 10.72 -0.33 -28.45
N LYS A 246 11.68 0.17 -29.23
CA LYS A 246 11.94 -0.37 -30.58
C LYS A 246 12.70 -1.70 -30.49
N PRO A 247 12.26 -2.74 -31.26
CA PRO A 247 13.02 -3.98 -31.42
C PRO A 247 14.19 -3.76 -32.37
N THR A 248 15.28 -3.14 -31.91
CA THR A 248 16.52 -2.99 -32.69
C THR A 248 17.10 -4.37 -33.02
N SER A 249 18.07 -4.44 -33.94
CA SER A 249 18.76 -5.71 -34.26
C SER A 249 19.43 -6.32 -33.02
N PHE A 250 19.90 -5.49 -32.07
CA PHE A 250 20.45 -5.95 -30.81
C PHE A 250 19.35 -6.60 -29.93
N ILE A 251 18.20 -5.95 -29.75
CA ILE A 251 17.07 -6.47 -28.99
C ILE A 251 16.48 -7.72 -29.63
N GLN A 252 16.42 -7.76 -31.01
CA GLN A 252 16.00 -8.95 -31.73
C GLN A 252 16.93 -10.14 -31.45
N GLY A 253 18.24 -9.94 -31.58
CA GLY A 253 19.23 -10.98 -31.31
C GLY A 253 19.19 -11.47 -29.84
N LEU A 254 18.95 -10.56 -28.89
CA LEU A 254 18.76 -10.92 -27.47
C LEU A 254 17.50 -11.79 -27.29
N ALA A 255 16.36 -11.38 -27.85
CA ALA A 255 15.11 -12.13 -27.74
C ALA A 255 15.24 -13.53 -28.36
N ASP A 256 15.84 -13.63 -29.55
CA ASP A 256 16.08 -14.90 -30.22
C ASP A 256 17.00 -15.83 -29.40
N GLY A 257 18.05 -15.28 -28.78
CA GLY A 257 18.95 -16.02 -27.89
C GLY A 257 18.26 -16.54 -26.64
N ILE A 258 17.38 -15.74 -26.02
CA ILE A 258 16.59 -16.15 -24.85
C ILE A 258 15.68 -17.34 -25.21
N ILE A 259 14.98 -17.25 -26.32
CA ILE A 259 14.03 -18.27 -26.76
C ILE A 259 14.77 -19.56 -27.19
N ALA A 260 15.89 -19.45 -27.91
CA ALA A 260 16.69 -20.61 -28.30
C ALA A 260 17.16 -21.44 -27.10
N ASN A 261 17.50 -20.79 -25.99
CA ASN A 261 17.95 -21.45 -24.75
C ASN A 261 16.82 -22.12 -23.96
N LYS A 262 15.58 -21.62 -24.06
CA LYS A 262 14.40 -22.13 -23.31
C LYS A 262 13.51 -23.08 -24.13
N GLY A 263 13.77 -23.22 -25.45
CA GLY A 263 12.92 -23.92 -26.40
C GLY A 263 11.79 -23.04 -26.93
N SER A 264 11.53 -23.07 -28.26
CA SER A 264 10.41 -22.37 -28.86
C SER A 264 9.11 -23.06 -28.47
N GLY A 265 8.27 -22.37 -27.73
CA GLY A 265 6.93 -22.79 -27.41
C GLY A 265 5.89 -21.97 -28.16
N ASP A 266 4.71 -21.88 -27.58
CA ASP A 266 3.73 -20.89 -27.99
C ASP A 266 4.16 -19.47 -27.57
N LYS A 267 3.48 -18.46 -28.07
CA LYS A 267 3.77 -17.05 -27.75
C LYS A 267 3.70 -16.72 -26.25
N ARG A 268 2.87 -17.46 -25.50
CA ARG A 268 2.76 -17.27 -24.06
C ARG A 268 4.01 -17.78 -23.33
N ALA A 269 4.57 -18.91 -23.77
CA ALA A 269 5.83 -19.45 -23.25
C ALA A 269 7.01 -18.54 -23.61
N GLU A 270 7.03 -17.96 -24.82
CA GLU A 270 8.03 -16.96 -25.20
C GLU A 270 7.94 -15.71 -24.31
N ALA A 271 6.73 -15.17 -24.10
CA ALA A 271 6.53 -14.03 -23.22
C ALA A 271 7.00 -14.32 -21.78
N LYS A 272 6.72 -15.53 -21.25
CA LYS A 272 7.24 -15.98 -19.94
C LYS A 272 8.77 -15.99 -19.91
N ALA A 273 9.42 -16.55 -20.92
CA ALA A 273 10.87 -16.64 -20.98
C ALA A 273 11.54 -15.25 -21.01
N LEU A 274 10.96 -14.31 -21.78
CA LEU A 274 11.43 -12.92 -21.84
C LEU A 274 11.26 -12.20 -20.51
N TYR A 275 10.11 -12.39 -19.84
CA TYR A 275 9.86 -11.87 -18.50
C TYR A 275 10.88 -12.39 -17.48
N GLU A 276 11.06 -13.70 -17.41
CA GLU A 276 12.01 -14.33 -16.48
C GLU A 276 13.45 -13.86 -16.73
N TRP A 277 13.79 -13.59 -17.98
CA TRP A 277 15.09 -13.03 -18.31
C TRP A 277 15.25 -11.63 -17.70
N ILE A 278 14.25 -10.75 -17.85
CA ILE A 278 14.31 -9.38 -17.31
C ILE A 278 14.47 -9.42 -15.79
N VAL A 279 13.59 -10.13 -15.07
CA VAL A 279 13.60 -10.16 -13.60
C VAL A 279 14.90 -10.73 -13.00
N ASN A 280 15.62 -11.57 -13.78
CA ASN A 280 16.90 -12.14 -13.34
C ASN A 280 18.13 -11.33 -13.78
N ASN A 281 18.01 -10.42 -14.76
CA ASN A 281 19.17 -9.74 -15.35
C ASN A 281 19.15 -8.21 -15.26
N VAL A 282 18.01 -7.60 -14.93
CA VAL A 282 17.86 -6.15 -14.81
C VAL A 282 17.43 -5.79 -13.40
N ARG A 283 18.28 -5.05 -12.70
CA ARG A 283 18.03 -4.62 -11.32
C ARG A 283 17.08 -3.40 -11.32
N TYR A 284 16.11 -3.39 -10.41
CA TYR A 284 15.30 -2.20 -10.19
C TYR A 284 16.13 -1.11 -9.49
N VAL A 285 16.20 0.06 -10.12
CA VAL A 285 16.83 1.28 -9.59
C VAL A 285 15.93 2.45 -9.95
N ALA A 286 15.52 3.24 -8.99
CA ALA A 286 14.67 4.40 -9.23
C ALA A 286 15.43 5.48 -10.02
N VAL A 287 14.94 5.83 -11.22
CA VAL A 287 15.58 6.80 -12.12
C VAL A 287 14.56 7.89 -12.49
N TYR A 288 14.49 8.94 -11.67
CA TYR A 288 13.57 10.07 -11.83
C TYR A 288 14.25 11.30 -12.41
N VAL A 289 15.06 11.10 -13.47
CA VAL A 289 15.75 12.18 -14.18
C VAL A 289 15.05 12.51 -15.50
N GLY A 290 15.20 13.74 -15.94
CA GLY A 290 14.63 14.24 -17.19
C GLY A 290 13.10 14.22 -17.21
N ASN A 291 12.49 15.15 -17.87
CA ASN A 291 11.04 15.29 -18.10
C ASN A 291 10.12 14.89 -16.92
N GLY A 292 10.56 15.21 -15.69
CA GLY A 292 9.84 14.86 -14.46
C GLY A 292 9.82 13.36 -14.15
N GLY A 293 10.81 12.60 -14.62
CA GLY A 293 10.91 11.16 -14.40
C GLY A 293 9.92 10.31 -15.22
N LEU A 294 9.24 10.88 -16.23
CA LEU A 294 8.23 10.18 -17.03
C LEU A 294 8.79 9.55 -18.32
N GLU A 295 9.90 10.06 -18.85
CA GLU A 295 10.51 9.54 -20.07
C GLU A 295 11.38 8.32 -19.74
N PRO A 296 11.13 7.14 -20.35
CA PRO A 296 11.97 5.96 -20.17
C PRO A 296 13.26 6.04 -21.00
N HIS A 297 14.24 5.23 -20.61
CA HIS A 297 15.45 5.00 -21.42
C HIS A 297 15.18 4.07 -22.61
N ASP A 298 16.06 4.09 -23.62
CA ASP A 298 16.00 3.14 -24.73
C ASP A 298 16.24 1.71 -24.25
N ALA A 299 15.46 0.74 -24.73
CA ALA A 299 15.54 -0.66 -24.33
C ALA A 299 16.97 -1.24 -24.41
N GLU A 300 17.74 -0.87 -25.44
CA GLU A 300 19.13 -1.30 -25.60
C GLU A 300 20.04 -0.75 -24.49
N SER A 301 19.82 0.49 -24.07
CA SER A 301 20.59 1.13 -22.99
C SER A 301 20.30 0.43 -21.65
N ILE A 302 19.04 0.04 -21.39
CA ILE A 302 18.63 -0.67 -20.17
C ILE A 302 19.34 -2.03 -20.09
N VAL A 303 19.40 -2.79 -21.19
CA VAL A 303 20.13 -4.07 -21.25
C VAL A 303 21.61 -3.88 -20.96
N LYS A 304 22.25 -2.86 -21.56
CA LYS A 304 23.68 -2.56 -21.35
C LYS A 304 23.98 -2.15 -19.92
N ASN A 305 23.13 -1.35 -19.31
CA ASN A 305 23.28 -0.86 -17.95
C ASN A 305 22.89 -1.90 -16.88
N LYS A 306 22.06 -2.88 -17.22
CA LYS A 306 21.52 -3.91 -16.31
C LYS A 306 20.71 -3.34 -15.13
N TYR A 307 20.17 -2.15 -15.28
CA TYR A 307 19.24 -1.54 -14.32
C TYR A 307 18.29 -0.57 -14.99
N GLY A 308 17.17 -0.30 -14.34
CA GLY A 308 16.19 0.68 -14.72
C GLY A 308 15.05 0.72 -13.71
N ASP A 309 14.13 1.68 -13.86
CA ASP A 309 12.93 1.76 -13.04
C ASP A 309 11.70 1.11 -13.73
N CYS A 310 10.48 1.38 -13.20
CA CYS A 310 9.25 0.75 -13.71
C CYS A 310 9.01 0.99 -15.20
N LYS A 311 9.17 2.24 -15.66
CA LYS A 311 8.98 2.58 -17.09
C LYS A 311 10.04 1.95 -17.99
N ASP A 312 11.27 1.81 -17.48
CA ASP A 312 12.38 1.18 -18.19
C ASP A 312 12.13 -0.34 -18.34
N HIS A 313 11.69 -1.01 -17.25
CA HIS A 313 11.33 -2.43 -17.31
C HIS A 313 10.17 -2.68 -18.29
N ALA A 314 9.14 -1.83 -18.27
CA ALA A 314 8.02 -1.93 -19.19
C ALA A 314 8.47 -1.74 -20.66
N VAL A 315 9.29 -0.73 -20.94
CA VAL A 315 9.83 -0.46 -22.30
C VAL A 315 10.72 -1.60 -22.79
N LEU A 316 11.59 -2.14 -21.95
CA LEU A 316 12.43 -3.29 -22.32
C LEU A 316 11.56 -4.51 -22.62
N TYR A 317 10.57 -4.78 -21.79
CA TYR A 317 9.69 -5.92 -21.99
C TYR A 317 8.86 -5.76 -23.28
N GLU A 318 8.31 -4.57 -23.54
CA GLU A 318 7.62 -4.26 -24.80
C GLU A 318 8.52 -4.47 -26.03
N ALA A 319 9.79 -4.02 -25.97
CA ALA A 319 10.74 -4.19 -27.07
C ALA A 319 11.05 -5.67 -27.36
N LEU A 320 11.25 -6.48 -26.30
CA LEU A 320 11.49 -7.93 -26.42
C LEU A 320 10.24 -8.67 -26.94
N LEU A 321 9.04 -8.32 -26.45
CA LEU A 321 7.77 -8.86 -26.93
C LEU A 321 7.55 -8.52 -28.43
N ALA A 322 7.81 -7.25 -28.82
CA ALA A 322 7.70 -6.80 -30.22
C ALA A 322 8.67 -7.54 -31.13
N ALA A 323 9.91 -7.85 -30.69
CA ALA A 323 10.86 -8.67 -31.39
C ALA A 323 10.32 -10.09 -31.70
N ARG A 324 9.40 -10.60 -30.90
CA ARG A 324 8.72 -11.89 -31.11
C ARG A 324 7.32 -11.75 -31.71
N GLY A 325 6.95 -10.56 -32.20
CA GLY A 325 5.64 -10.30 -32.80
C GLY A 325 4.47 -10.39 -31.80
N ILE A 326 4.74 -10.23 -30.50
CA ILE A 326 3.73 -10.18 -29.43
C ILE A 326 3.38 -8.72 -29.16
N LYS A 327 2.10 -8.38 -29.29
CA LYS A 327 1.62 -7.01 -29.02
C LYS A 327 1.51 -6.78 -27.53
N SER A 328 1.88 -5.58 -27.07
CA SER A 328 1.75 -5.13 -25.69
C SER A 328 1.37 -3.65 -25.58
N SER A 329 1.06 -3.22 -24.39
CA SER A 329 0.78 -1.81 -24.06
C SER A 329 1.32 -1.51 -22.68
N PRO A 330 2.04 -0.40 -22.46
CA PRO A 330 2.23 0.12 -21.12
C PRO A 330 0.87 0.36 -20.48
N ALA A 331 0.78 0.00 -19.19
CA ALA A 331 -0.36 0.22 -18.33
C ALA A 331 0.07 1.13 -17.15
N LEU A 332 -0.34 2.40 -17.19
CA LEU A 332 -0.13 3.30 -16.07
C LEU A 332 -1.07 2.88 -14.94
N ILE A 333 -0.53 2.73 -13.74
CA ILE A 333 -1.25 2.17 -12.58
C ILE A 333 -0.79 2.85 -11.28
N ASN A 334 -1.55 2.67 -10.22
CA ASN A 334 -1.10 2.98 -8.87
C ASN A 334 -0.49 1.73 -8.20
N LEU A 335 0.79 1.76 -7.88
CA LEU A 335 1.40 0.81 -6.96
C LEU A 335 1.18 1.33 -5.54
N GLY A 336 0.27 0.71 -4.79
CA GLY A 336 -0.10 1.14 -3.44
C GLY A 336 -1.59 0.96 -3.14
N GLU A 337 -2.22 1.92 -2.51
CA GLU A 337 -3.57 1.79 -1.93
C GLU A 337 -4.61 2.74 -2.56
N ALA A 338 -4.34 3.31 -3.75
CA ALA A 338 -5.32 4.06 -4.52
C ALA A 338 -6.07 3.15 -5.50
N PHE A 339 -7.39 3.10 -5.37
CA PHE A 339 -8.28 2.23 -6.12
C PHE A 339 -9.20 2.96 -7.09
N THR A 340 -9.16 4.29 -7.11
CA THR A 340 -9.95 5.11 -8.02
C THR A 340 -9.07 6.11 -8.78
N LEU A 341 -9.59 6.62 -9.88
CA LEU A 341 -8.98 7.71 -10.63
C LEU A 341 -9.94 8.90 -10.67
N PRO A 342 -9.41 10.14 -10.65
CA PRO A 342 -10.20 11.34 -10.86
C PRO A 342 -10.95 11.32 -12.20
N LYS A 343 -12.02 12.08 -12.31
CA LYS A 343 -12.79 12.21 -13.55
C LYS A 343 -11.94 12.72 -14.72
N TYR A 344 -11.10 13.71 -14.46
CA TYR A 344 -10.17 14.25 -15.46
C TYR A 344 -8.73 13.79 -15.16
N PRO A 345 -7.95 13.46 -16.20
CA PRO A 345 -6.64 12.85 -16.03
C PRO A 345 -5.62 13.78 -15.38
N VAL A 346 -4.98 13.27 -14.35
CA VAL A 346 -3.73 13.78 -13.79
C VAL A 346 -2.79 12.60 -13.60
N ILE A 347 -1.48 12.83 -13.64
CA ILE A 347 -0.51 11.74 -13.54
C ILE A 347 -0.24 11.28 -12.10
N SER A 348 -0.52 12.13 -11.11
CA SER A 348 -0.14 11.88 -9.72
C SER A 348 -0.66 10.58 -9.09
N PRO A 349 -1.86 10.05 -9.42
CA PRO A 349 -2.27 8.73 -8.93
C PRO A 349 -1.53 7.57 -9.59
N GLN A 350 -1.04 7.73 -10.83
CA GLN A 350 -0.31 6.69 -11.56
C GLN A 350 1.20 6.83 -11.26
N ASN A 351 1.65 6.17 -10.22
CA ASN A 351 3.05 6.21 -9.76
C ASN A 351 3.87 5.02 -10.27
N HIS A 352 3.27 4.14 -11.09
CA HIS A 352 3.89 2.92 -11.58
C HIS A 352 3.48 2.62 -13.03
N VAL A 353 4.31 1.84 -13.73
CA VAL A 353 4.05 1.37 -15.10
C VAL A 353 4.32 -0.11 -15.17
N ILE A 354 3.33 -0.87 -15.62
CA ILE A 354 3.42 -2.30 -15.91
C ILE A 354 3.06 -2.57 -17.37
N THR A 355 3.18 -3.81 -17.82
CA THR A 355 2.88 -4.19 -19.21
C THR A 355 1.58 -4.97 -19.30
N TYR A 356 0.70 -4.63 -20.23
CA TYR A 356 -0.48 -5.42 -20.59
C TYR A 356 -0.28 -6.12 -21.92
N ILE A 357 -0.56 -7.42 -21.99
CA ILE A 357 -0.48 -8.25 -23.21
C ILE A 357 -1.89 -8.63 -23.64
N PRO A 358 -2.46 -7.97 -24.67
CA PRO A 358 -3.87 -8.16 -25.07
C PRO A 358 -4.21 -9.57 -25.53
N GLU A 359 -3.27 -10.28 -26.17
CA GLU A 359 -3.47 -11.64 -26.69
C GLU A 359 -3.76 -12.65 -25.56
N PHE A 360 -3.27 -12.39 -24.35
CA PHE A 360 -3.42 -13.25 -23.19
C PHE A 360 -4.36 -12.68 -22.13
N ASP A 361 -4.87 -11.46 -22.33
CA ASP A 361 -5.57 -10.66 -21.30
C ASP A 361 -4.78 -10.63 -19.98
N LEU A 362 -3.48 -10.32 -20.07
CA LEU A 362 -2.53 -10.49 -18.98
C LEU A 362 -1.81 -9.19 -18.66
N TYR A 363 -1.80 -8.83 -17.38
CA TYR A 363 -0.92 -7.80 -16.81
C TYR A 363 0.36 -8.45 -16.28
N VAL A 364 1.49 -7.80 -16.49
CA VAL A 364 2.82 -8.28 -16.10
C VAL A 364 3.61 -7.11 -15.51
N ASP A 365 4.10 -7.25 -14.29
CA ASP A 365 5.04 -6.32 -13.69
C ASP A 365 6.46 -6.90 -13.69
N ALA A 366 7.28 -6.46 -14.64
CA ALA A 366 8.66 -6.92 -14.81
C ALA A 366 9.64 -6.34 -13.78
N THR A 367 9.18 -5.46 -12.86
CA THR A 367 9.99 -4.95 -11.76
C THR A 367 10.01 -5.91 -10.55
N ALA A 368 9.04 -6.80 -10.47
CA ALA A 368 8.81 -7.66 -9.32
C ALA A 368 9.58 -8.98 -9.44
N GLN A 369 10.75 -9.06 -8.80
CA GLN A 369 11.70 -10.18 -8.93
C GLN A 369 11.22 -11.51 -8.31
N SER A 370 10.21 -11.50 -7.45
CA SER A 370 9.68 -12.69 -6.75
C SER A 370 8.24 -13.03 -7.18
N VAL A 371 7.77 -12.48 -8.30
CA VAL A 371 6.41 -12.71 -8.81
C VAL A 371 6.45 -13.63 -10.03
N PRO A 372 5.73 -14.75 -10.04
CA PRO A 372 5.64 -15.64 -11.20
C PRO A 372 4.97 -14.96 -12.41
N PHE A 373 5.39 -15.31 -13.63
CA PHE A 373 4.70 -14.86 -14.84
C PHE A 373 3.22 -15.26 -14.84
N GLY A 374 2.36 -14.31 -15.07
CA GLY A 374 0.90 -14.51 -15.00
C GLY A 374 0.28 -14.00 -13.72
N GLU A 375 1.10 -13.63 -12.77
CA GLU A 375 0.70 -12.94 -11.55
C GLU A 375 1.26 -11.51 -11.51
N ILE A 376 0.72 -10.67 -10.63
CA ILE A 376 1.20 -9.31 -10.37
C ILE A 376 1.31 -9.09 -8.86
N PRO A 377 2.16 -8.16 -8.40
CA PRO A 377 2.26 -7.79 -6.98
C PRO A 377 0.92 -7.44 -6.35
N PHE A 378 0.82 -7.60 -5.03
CA PHE A 378 -0.36 -7.20 -4.27
C PHE A 378 -0.75 -5.74 -4.51
N GLY A 379 0.26 -4.85 -4.55
CA GLY A 379 0.08 -3.42 -4.76
C GLY A 379 -0.58 -3.02 -6.09
N ASP A 380 -0.53 -3.88 -7.11
CA ASP A 380 -1.09 -3.63 -8.44
C ASP A 380 -2.51 -4.18 -8.64
N ARG A 381 -3.04 -4.91 -7.67
CA ARG A 381 -4.30 -5.64 -7.85
C ARG A 381 -5.54 -4.79 -7.63
N GLY A 382 -6.59 -5.10 -8.41
CA GLY A 382 -7.93 -4.52 -8.26
C GLY A 382 -8.01 -3.03 -8.59
N LYS A 383 -7.19 -2.55 -9.52
CA LYS A 383 -7.00 -1.13 -9.81
C LYS A 383 -7.29 -0.76 -11.24
N PRO A 384 -7.78 0.47 -11.48
CA PRO A 384 -7.90 1.01 -12.82
C PRO A 384 -6.52 1.25 -13.44
N THR A 385 -6.39 0.99 -14.73
CA THR A 385 -5.17 1.21 -15.52
C THR A 385 -5.46 2.06 -16.76
N VAL A 386 -4.44 2.80 -17.22
CA VAL A 386 -4.47 3.47 -18.52
C VAL A 386 -3.61 2.67 -19.49
N LEU A 387 -4.24 1.94 -20.41
CA LEU A 387 -3.58 1.15 -21.44
C LEU A 387 -3.19 2.08 -22.61
N THR A 388 -1.98 2.64 -22.53
CA THR A 388 -1.59 3.80 -23.29
C THR A 388 -1.52 3.56 -24.80
N ALA A 389 -0.96 2.41 -25.25
CA ALA A 389 -0.91 2.06 -26.67
C ALA A 389 -2.28 1.65 -27.24
N LEU A 390 -3.21 1.22 -26.38
CA LEU A 390 -4.57 0.82 -26.75
C LEU A 390 -5.60 1.96 -26.61
N LYS A 391 -5.19 3.11 -26.07
CA LYS A 391 -6.04 4.30 -25.84
C LYS A 391 -7.33 4.00 -25.06
N LYS A 392 -7.26 3.12 -24.08
CA LYS A 392 -8.42 2.70 -23.30
C LYS A 392 -8.08 2.48 -21.84
N MET A 393 -9.11 2.46 -21.01
CA MET A 393 -9.00 2.04 -19.62
C MET A 393 -9.03 0.52 -19.52
N GLY A 394 -8.37 0.00 -18.48
CA GLY A 394 -8.43 -1.40 -18.07
C GLY A 394 -8.54 -1.50 -16.55
N ASN A 395 -8.57 -2.72 -16.05
CA ASN A 395 -8.54 -2.99 -14.61
C ASN A 395 -7.70 -4.25 -14.36
N THR A 396 -6.83 -4.19 -13.38
CA THR A 396 -6.12 -5.38 -12.91
C THR A 396 -7.05 -6.28 -12.11
N PRO A 397 -6.81 -7.61 -12.10
CA PRO A 397 -7.65 -8.54 -11.36
C PRO A 397 -7.56 -8.33 -9.84
N ALA A 398 -8.69 -8.42 -9.15
CA ALA A 398 -8.74 -8.50 -7.69
C ALA A 398 -8.41 -9.93 -7.21
N MET A 399 -8.16 -10.08 -5.92
CA MET A 399 -7.89 -11.37 -5.27
C MET A 399 -9.21 -12.00 -4.78
N LYS A 400 -9.59 -13.15 -5.32
CA LYS A 400 -10.80 -13.90 -4.92
C LYS A 400 -10.47 -14.95 -3.87
N ALA A 401 -11.37 -15.16 -2.91
CA ALA A 401 -11.18 -16.15 -1.85
C ALA A 401 -11.02 -17.59 -2.37
N SER A 402 -11.69 -17.94 -3.48
CA SER A 402 -11.61 -19.26 -4.10
C SER A 402 -10.26 -19.56 -4.79
N GLU A 403 -9.49 -18.53 -5.11
CA GLU A 403 -8.20 -18.63 -5.79
C GLU A 403 -7.04 -18.52 -4.80
N ASN A 404 -7.20 -17.74 -3.73
CA ASN A 404 -6.19 -17.44 -2.72
C ASN A 404 -6.30 -18.39 -1.54
N ILE A 405 -5.58 -19.50 -1.57
CA ILE A 405 -5.69 -20.56 -0.58
C ILE A 405 -4.34 -20.81 0.10
N VAL A 406 -4.34 -20.69 1.42
CA VAL A 406 -3.22 -21.10 2.27
C VAL A 406 -3.64 -22.33 3.05
N ARG A 407 -2.94 -23.44 2.84
CA ARG A 407 -3.17 -24.71 3.52
C ARG A 407 -2.02 -25.00 4.47
N THR A 408 -2.33 -25.14 5.75
CA THR A 408 -1.40 -25.49 6.81
C THR A 408 -1.70 -26.91 7.28
N THR A 409 -0.70 -27.78 7.29
CA THR A 409 -0.80 -29.13 7.85
C THR A 409 0.27 -29.30 8.91
N VAL A 410 -0.11 -29.71 10.13
CA VAL A 410 0.84 -29.95 11.22
C VAL A 410 0.54 -31.26 11.90
N LYS A 411 1.59 -32.03 12.17
CA LYS A 411 1.54 -33.18 13.06
C LYS A 411 2.34 -32.87 14.32
N PHE A 412 1.67 -32.82 15.44
CA PHE A 412 2.25 -32.66 16.77
C PHE A 412 2.30 -34.00 17.49
N LYS A 413 3.41 -34.31 18.13
CA LYS A 413 3.58 -35.45 18.99
C LYS A 413 4.06 -35.02 20.36
N VAL A 414 3.17 -35.12 21.35
CA VAL A 414 3.48 -34.78 22.73
C VAL A 414 4.37 -35.92 23.30
N GLN A 415 5.50 -35.54 23.89
CA GLN A 415 6.45 -36.46 24.51
C GLN A 415 6.13 -36.68 26.01
N PRO A 416 6.62 -37.76 26.64
CA PRO A 416 6.38 -38.00 28.06
C PRO A 416 6.94 -36.92 29.00
N ASP A 417 7.86 -36.08 28.56
CA ASP A 417 8.43 -34.96 29.31
C ASP A 417 7.67 -33.65 29.05
N GLY A 418 6.60 -33.67 28.25
CA GLY A 418 5.79 -32.52 27.90
C GLY A 418 6.28 -31.70 26.71
N LYS A 419 7.44 -32.00 26.15
CA LYS A 419 7.88 -31.41 24.88
C LYS A 419 6.97 -31.84 23.73
N ILE A 420 6.92 -31.05 22.67
CA ILE A 420 6.08 -31.35 21.50
C ILE A 420 6.93 -31.33 20.26
N ASP A 421 7.17 -32.52 19.68
CA ASP A 421 7.76 -32.62 18.36
C ASP A 421 6.72 -32.28 17.28
N GLY A 422 7.13 -31.55 16.27
CA GLY A 422 6.24 -31.13 15.22
C GLY A 422 6.86 -31.21 13.83
N ILE A 423 6.00 -31.52 12.85
CA ILE A 423 6.30 -31.40 11.42
C ILE A 423 5.18 -30.60 10.79
N SER A 424 5.54 -29.51 10.11
CA SER A 424 4.57 -28.62 9.45
C SER A 424 4.86 -28.50 7.96
N THR A 425 3.79 -28.29 7.19
CA THR A 425 3.83 -27.88 5.79
C THR A 425 2.81 -26.75 5.58
N VAL A 426 3.25 -25.64 4.99
CA VAL A 426 2.39 -24.56 4.53
C VAL A 426 2.47 -24.50 3.01
N ALA A 427 1.39 -24.87 2.33
CA ALA A 427 1.28 -24.79 0.87
C ALA A 427 0.40 -23.59 0.50
N VAL A 428 0.88 -22.75 -0.42
CA VAL A 428 0.20 -21.53 -0.85
C VAL A 428 -0.16 -21.64 -2.32
N SER A 429 -1.33 -21.17 -2.69
CA SER A 429 -1.78 -21.16 -4.08
C SER A 429 -2.56 -19.89 -4.43
N GLY A 430 -2.47 -19.49 -5.70
CA GLY A 430 -3.10 -18.31 -6.25
C GLY A 430 -2.33 -17.02 -5.97
N PRO A 431 -2.92 -15.88 -6.31
CA PRO A 431 -2.26 -14.57 -6.21
C PRO A 431 -1.61 -14.23 -4.87
N ILE A 432 -2.09 -14.78 -3.76
CA ILE A 432 -1.51 -14.58 -2.43
C ILE A 432 -0.08 -15.16 -2.30
N GLU A 433 0.30 -16.10 -3.16
CA GLU A 433 1.63 -16.71 -3.20
C GLU A 433 2.73 -15.65 -3.39
N THR A 434 2.45 -14.60 -4.18
CA THR A 434 3.42 -13.51 -4.40
C THR A 434 3.88 -12.89 -3.10
N SER A 435 2.95 -12.59 -2.18
CA SER A 435 3.29 -12.00 -0.87
C SER A 435 4.08 -12.96 0.02
N TYR A 436 3.87 -14.26 -0.10
CA TYR A 436 4.66 -15.25 0.65
C TYR A 436 6.10 -15.32 0.12
N ARG A 437 6.28 -15.32 -1.20
CA ARG A 437 7.61 -15.28 -1.84
C ARG A 437 8.37 -14.00 -1.48
N GLU A 438 7.73 -12.84 -1.60
CA GLU A 438 8.30 -11.54 -1.24
C GLU A 438 8.77 -11.49 0.22
N ASN A 439 7.96 -12.00 1.16
CA ASN A 439 8.29 -12.05 2.59
C ASN A 439 9.53 -12.91 2.87
N GLN A 440 9.83 -13.91 2.03
CA GLN A 440 10.99 -14.79 2.23
C GLN A 440 12.28 -14.26 1.57
N VAL A 441 12.22 -13.23 0.73
CA VAL A 441 13.42 -12.63 0.12
C VAL A 441 14.44 -12.23 1.19
N GLY A 442 14.00 -11.60 2.27
CA GLY A 442 14.85 -11.21 3.40
C GLY A 442 15.39 -12.36 4.25
N ASN A 443 14.91 -13.60 4.05
CA ASN A 443 15.33 -14.79 4.78
C ASN A 443 16.28 -15.68 3.97
N VAL A 444 16.47 -15.41 2.68
CA VAL A 444 17.41 -16.15 1.84
C VAL A 444 18.83 -16.02 2.41
N GLY A 445 19.46 -17.17 2.66
CA GLY A 445 20.83 -17.23 3.20
C GLY A 445 20.96 -17.02 4.72
N LYS A 446 19.85 -16.83 5.44
CA LYS A 446 19.86 -16.84 6.92
C LYS A 446 19.89 -18.27 7.46
N ASP A 447 20.31 -18.38 8.71
CA ASP A 447 20.29 -19.65 9.45
C ASP A 447 18.86 -20.13 9.71
N ASP A 448 18.53 -21.34 9.30
CA ASP A 448 17.19 -21.95 9.40
C ASP A 448 16.71 -22.04 10.85
N GLY A 449 17.62 -22.29 11.79
CA GLY A 449 17.29 -22.38 13.21
C GLY A 449 16.92 -21.03 13.81
N LYS A 450 17.60 -19.95 13.36
CA LYS A 450 17.28 -18.59 13.77
C LYS A 450 15.91 -18.17 13.25
N ILE A 451 15.61 -18.43 11.97
CA ILE A 451 14.29 -18.16 11.39
C ILE A 451 13.20 -18.90 12.17
N ALA A 452 13.44 -20.19 12.49
CA ALA A 452 12.50 -21.00 13.26
C ALA A 452 12.25 -20.43 14.66
N ALA A 453 13.30 -20.02 15.38
CA ALA A 453 13.18 -19.43 16.73
C ALA A 453 12.41 -18.10 16.70
N GLU A 454 12.68 -17.21 15.72
CA GLU A 454 11.95 -15.96 15.54
C GLU A 454 10.46 -16.21 15.26
N MET A 455 10.13 -17.20 14.43
CA MET A 455 8.74 -17.56 14.11
C MET A 455 7.99 -18.13 15.31
N LEU A 456 8.58 -19.06 16.08
CA LEU A 456 7.96 -19.58 17.31
C LEU A 456 7.70 -18.47 18.32
N SER A 457 8.69 -17.60 18.54
CA SER A 457 8.58 -16.48 19.47
C SER A 457 7.44 -15.52 19.10
N ALA A 458 7.15 -15.32 17.82
CA ALA A 458 6.04 -14.48 17.36
C ALA A 458 4.66 -14.98 17.82
N TYR A 459 4.55 -16.27 18.14
CA TYR A 459 3.33 -16.91 18.68
C TYR A 459 3.37 -17.13 20.20
N GLY A 460 4.43 -16.67 20.85
CA GLY A 460 4.64 -16.86 22.28
C GLY A 460 5.04 -18.32 22.62
N GLU A 461 5.58 -19.04 21.66
CA GLU A 461 6.11 -20.39 21.81
C GLU A 461 7.63 -20.35 21.92
N THR A 462 8.23 -21.29 22.66
CA THR A 462 9.66 -21.49 22.79
C THR A 462 10.03 -22.89 22.32
N GLY A 463 11.26 -23.04 21.84
CA GLY A 463 11.73 -24.33 21.32
C GLY A 463 12.81 -24.15 20.26
N THR A 464 13.10 -25.22 19.55
CA THR A 464 14.07 -25.27 18.45
C THR A 464 13.44 -25.84 17.20
N GLY A 465 14.00 -25.53 16.04
CA GLY A 465 13.51 -26.07 14.77
C GLY A 465 14.33 -25.64 13.58
N ARG A 466 13.87 -26.06 12.41
CA ARG A 466 14.38 -25.63 11.10
C ARG A 466 13.21 -25.38 10.18
N LEU A 467 13.28 -24.31 9.41
CA LEU A 467 12.30 -23.97 8.40
C LEU A 467 12.99 -23.93 7.03
N GLN A 468 12.45 -24.70 6.09
CA GLN A 468 12.83 -24.64 4.68
C GLN A 468 11.68 -24.07 3.88
N PHE A 469 11.98 -23.28 2.87
CA PHE A 469 10.97 -22.68 1.98
C PHE A 469 11.43 -22.74 0.52
N THR A 470 10.46 -22.80 -0.39
CA THR A 470 10.72 -22.69 -1.83
C THR A 470 11.38 -21.33 -2.10
N MET A 471 12.48 -21.34 -2.85
CA MET A 471 13.20 -20.10 -3.17
C MET A 471 12.28 -19.11 -3.85
N PRO A 472 12.30 -17.80 -3.45
CA PRO A 472 11.36 -16.80 -3.94
C PRO A 472 11.30 -16.67 -5.47
N ASN A 473 12.40 -16.94 -6.17
CA ASN A 473 12.53 -16.88 -7.63
C ASN A 473 12.44 -18.23 -8.35
N SER A 474 12.13 -19.33 -7.67
CA SER A 474 11.90 -20.67 -8.28
C SER A 474 10.45 -20.78 -8.77
N PHE A 475 10.13 -20.16 -9.90
CA PHE A 475 8.75 -19.99 -10.41
C PHE A 475 8.12 -21.27 -10.97
N ASP A 476 8.91 -22.28 -11.30
CA ASP A 476 8.42 -23.58 -11.79
C ASP A 476 7.99 -24.52 -10.64
N GLU A 477 8.29 -24.15 -9.39
CA GLU A 477 7.92 -24.88 -8.19
C GLU A 477 6.74 -24.22 -7.49
N ARG A 478 5.83 -25.06 -6.95
CA ARG A 478 4.80 -24.55 -6.03
C ARG A 478 5.46 -24.00 -4.77
N TYR A 479 4.93 -22.92 -4.25
CA TYR A 479 5.45 -22.36 -3.03
C TYR A 479 5.00 -23.16 -1.81
N GLU A 480 6.00 -23.67 -1.08
CA GLU A 480 5.80 -24.40 0.17
C GLU A 480 6.83 -23.99 1.22
N GLU A 481 6.41 -24.06 2.47
CA GLU A 481 7.28 -23.94 3.64
C GLU A 481 7.16 -25.23 4.45
N ASN A 482 8.30 -25.84 4.81
CA ASN A 482 8.37 -27.09 5.55
C ASN A 482 9.16 -26.88 6.84
N GLY A 483 8.53 -27.16 7.99
CA GLY A 483 9.11 -27.00 9.32
C GLY A 483 9.26 -28.33 10.05
N ILE A 484 10.39 -28.51 10.74
CA ILE A 484 10.60 -29.56 11.73
C ILE A 484 11.01 -28.85 13.02
N PHE A 485 10.34 -29.15 14.13
CA PHE A 485 10.55 -28.42 15.38
C PHE A 485 10.25 -29.26 16.62
N THR A 486 10.81 -28.82 17.75
CA THR A 486 10.47 -29.29 19.09
C THR A 486 10.15 -28.09 19.95
N LEU A 487 8.92 -28.01 20.46
CA LEU A 487 8.50 -26.98 21.42
C LEU A 487 8.88 -27.42 22.83
N ASP A 488 9.24 -26.45 23.65
CA ASP A 488 9.35 -26.63 25.10
C ASP A 488 7.97 -26.94 25.70
N PRO A 489 7.88 -27.54 26.90
CA PRO A 489 6.61 -27.89 27.51
C PRO A 489 5.69 -26.68 27.66
N VAL A 490 4.49 -26.75 27.07
CA VAL A 490 3.47 -25.67 27.10
C VAL A 490 2.48 -25.83 28.26
N ALA A 491 2.50 -26.99 28.94
CA ALA A 491 1.68 -27.31 30.10
C ALA A 491 2.32 -28.41 30.93
N ASN A 492 1.85 -28.62 32.18
CA ASN A 492 2.31 -29.73 33.02
C ASN A 492 1.98 -31.06 32.37
N PHE A 493 3.00 -31.92 32.29
CA PHE A 493 2.85 -33.28 31.78
C PHE A 493 3.46 -34.25 32.79
N PRO A 494 2.85 -35.41 33.10
CA PRO A 494 1.69 -36.04 32.46
C PRO A 494 0.30 -35.44 32.83
N GLY A 495 0.18 -34.50 33.74
CA GLY A 495 -1.09 -33.90 34.14
C GLY A 495 -1.54 -34.34 35.55
N PRO A 496 -2.79 -34.00 35.95
CA PRO A 496 -3.87 -33.34 35.16
C PRO A 496 -3.55 -31.92 34.74
N ALA A 497 -3.86 -31.56 33.48
CA ALA A 497 -3.60 -30.24 32.94
C ALA A 497 -4.52 -29.91 31.74
N ALA A 498 -4.39 -28.66 31.25
CA ALA A 498 -5.01 -28.19 30.02
C ALA A 498 -3.97 -27.50 29.15
N MET A 499 -4.04 -27.70 27.84
CA MET A 499 -3.15 -27.04 26.89
C MET A 499 -3.94 -26.43 25.73
N ASN A 500 -3.47 -25.31 25.24
CA ASN A 500 -3.93 -24.76 23.97
C ASN A 500 -3.42 -25.60 22.80
N ILE A 501 -4.05 -25.45 21.64
CA ILE A 501 -3.52 -26.06 20.42
C ILE A 501 -2.32 -25.22 19.97
N PRO A 502 -1.12 -25.83 19.87
CA PRO A 502 0.08 -25.10 19.42
C PRO A 502 -0.04 -24.60 17.99
N VAL A 503 0.72 -23.57 17.66
CA VAL A 503 0.85 -23.02 16.29
C VAL A 503 2.02 -23.66 15.56
N GLY A 504 3.17 -23.81 16.20
CA GLY A 504 4.39 -24.37 15.67
C GLY A 504 5.02 -23.54 14.54
N LEU A 505 5.88 -24.18 13.75
CA LEU A 505 6.47 -23.53 12.57
C LEU A 505 5.48 -23.45 11.42
N THR A 506 4.55 -22.51 11.51
CA THR A 506 3.54 -22.20 10.47
C THR A 506 3.44 -20.69 10.31
N GLN A 507 2.75 -20.23 9.29
CA GLN A 507 2.45 -18.80 9.16
C GLN A 507 1.40 -18.31 10.16
N GLY A 508 0.75 -19.21 10.91
CA GLY A 508 -0.22 -18.89 11.96
C GLY A 508 -1.28 -17.89 11.55
N ARG A 509 -1.72 -17.87 10.30
CA ARG A 509 -2.54 -16.78 9.74
C ARG A 509 -3.89 -16.62 10.42
N ILE A 510 -4.58 -17.73 10.75
CA ILE A 510 -5.82 -17.69 11.50
C ILE A 510 -5.56 -17.11 12.90
N TYR A 511 -4.48 -17.54 13.56
CA TYR A 511 -4.06 -17.02 14.86
C TYR A 511 -3.72 -15.53 14.80
N SER A 512 -2.93 -15.08 13.81
CA SER A 512 -2.55 -13.67 13.64
C SER A 512 -3.78 -12.78 13.47
N ILE A 513 -4.72 -13.17 12.60
CA ILE A 513 -5.97 -12.41 12.38
C ILE A 513 -6.77 -12.27 13.68
N SER A 514 -6.74 -13.28 14.56
CA SER A 514 -7.42 -13.19 15.85
C SER A 514 -6.80 -12.19 16.84
N LYS A 515 -5.61 -11.67 16.56
CA LYS A 515 -4.96 -10.61 17.36
C LYS A 515 -5.33 -9.22 16.87
N ASP A 516 -5.75 -9.09 15.63
CA ASP A 516 -6.08 -7.81 15.00
C ASP A 516 -7.51 -7.40 15.37
N LYS A 517 -7.67 -6.86 16.59
CA LYS A 517 -8.99 -6.41 17.07
C LYS A 517 -9.58 -5.37 16.12
N PRO A 518 -10.83 -5.57 15.64
CA PRO A 518 -11.50 -4.58 14.80
C PRO A 518 -11.63 -3.23 15.52
N LEU A 519 -11.57 -2.14 14.77
CA LEU A 519 -11.80 -0.81 15.31
C LEU A 519 -13.25 -0.67 15.79
N GLU A 520 -13.48 -0.04 16.94
CA GLU A 520 -14.83 0.23 17.45
C GLU A 520 -15.61 1.16 16.52
N VAL A 521 -14.92 2.12 15.89
CA VAL A 521 -15.47 3.03 14.90
C VAL A 521 -14.49 3.15 13.75
N ARG A 522 -14.99 3.00 12.53
CA ARG A 522 -14.24 3.25 11.31
C ARG A 522 -15.01 4.21 10.41
N LYS A 523 -14.33 5.19 9.86
CA LYS A 523 -14.91 6.21 8.98
C LYS A 523 -14.51 6.02 7.51
N TYR A 524 -13.32 5.45 7.27
CA TYR A 524 -12.75 5.33 5.93
C TYR A 524 -12.75 3.90 5.42
N PRO A 525 -12.89 3.70 4.10
CA PRO A 525 -12.60 2.44 3.46
C PRO A 525 -11.15 1.99 3.76
N TYR A 526 -10.92 0.69 3.74
CA TYR A 526 -9.63 0.12 4.08
C TYR A 526 -9.29 -1.07 3.18
N THR A 527 -7.99 -1.36 3.05
CA THR A 527 -7.50 -2.47 2.24
C THR A 527 -7.98 -3.82 2.77
N CYS A 528 -8.64 -4.60 1.93
CA CYS A 528 -9.07 -5.96 2.20
C CYS A 528 -9.08 -6.76 0.90
N PHE A 529 -9.05 -8.09 0.98
CA PHE A 529 -9.09 -8.96 -0.20
C PHE A 529 -9.68 -10.33 0.12
N GLY A 530 -10.05 -11.08 -0.93
CA GLY A 530 -10.58 -12.43 -0.82
C GLY A 530 -9.47 -13.44 -0.52
N ARG A 531 -9.67 -14.30 0.51
CA ARG A 531 -8.70 -15.32 0.92
C ARG A 531 -9.33 -16.45 1.71
N THR A 532 -8.72 -17.63 1.61
CA THR A 532 -9.11 -18.86 2.32
C THR A 532 -7.91 -19.42 3.06
N TYR A 533 -8.10 -19.75 4.34
CA TYR A 533 -7.11 -20.44 5.19
C TYR A 533 -7.69 -21.75 5.65
N LEU A 534 -6.89 -22.82 5.51
CA LEU A 534 -7.23 -24.19 5.85
C LEU A 534 -6.15 -24.77 6.76
N ASP A 535 -6.46 -25.00 8.05
CA ASP A 535 -5.55 -25.61 8.99
C ASP A 535 -6.00 -27.06 9.28
N TYR A 536 -5.07 -28.00 9.17
CA TYR A 536 -5.25 -29.42 9.48
C TYR A 536 -4.18 -29.84 10.48
N PHE A 537 -4.59 -30.00 11.74
CA PHE A 537 -3.68 -30.38 12.82
C PHE A 537 -4.01 -31.77 13.34
N THR A 538 -3.00 -32.58 13.56
CA THR A 538 -3.07 -33.86 14.24
C THR A 538 -2.20 -33.79 15.49
N ILE A 539 -2.78 -34.03 16.66
CA ILE A 539 -2.08 -33.98 17.95
C ILE A 539 -2.13 -35.36 18.57
N GLU A 540 -0.98 -36.03 18.66
CA GLU A 540 -0.82 -37.34 19.26
C GLU A 540 -0.28 -37.19 20.68
N PHE A 541 -1.00 -37.73 21.66
CA PHE A 541 -0.60 -37.78 23.06
C PHE A 541 0.05 -39.16 23.36
N PRO A 542 0.89 -39.26 24.40
CA PRO A 542 1.38 -40.57 24.88
C PRO A 542 0.22 -41.52 25.21
N LYS A 543 0.38 -42.79 24.92
CA LYS A 543 -0.69 -43.82 25.07
C LYS A 543 -1.32 -43.88 26.46
N LYS A 544 -0.57 -43.48 27.52
CA LYS A 544 -1.05 -43.50 28.91
C LYS A 544 -1.85 -42.24 29.28
N THR A 545 -1.85 -41.20 28.47
CA THR A 545 -2.55 -39.96 28.73
C THR A 545 -4.02 -40.15 28.39
N LYS A 546 -4.88 -39.84 29.36
CA LYS A 546 -6.33 -39.83 29.15
C LYS A 546 -6.79 -38.44 28.80
N ILE A 547 -7.25 -38.26 27.56
CA ILE A 547 -7.85 -37.01 27.11
C ILE A 547 -9.29 -36.94 27.66
N THR A 548 -9.54 -36.03 28.59
CA THR A 548 -10.82 -35.92 29.32
C THR A 548 -11.81 -34.99 28.63
N ARG A 549 -11.32 -33.95 27.93
CA ARG A 549 -12.17 -33.00 27.22
C ARG A 549 -11.42 -32.40 26.01
N ILE A 550 -12.15 -32.24 24.90
CA ILE A 550 -11.68 -31.51 23.71
C ILE A 550 -12.61 -30.30 23.45
N PRO A 551 -12.18 -29.29 22.70
CA PRO A 551 -13.01 -28.17 22.28
C PRO A 551 -14.25 -28.64 21.50
N GLY A 552 -15.34 -27.88 21.61
CA GLY A 552 -16.54 -28.08 20.81
C GLY A 552 -16.39 -27.53 19.39
N ASN A 553 -17.12 -28.11 18.44
CA ASN A 553 -17.14 -27.59 17.06
C ASN A 553 -17.72 -26.19 17.00
N VAL A 554 -17.22 -25.36 16.10
CA VAL A 554 -17.62 -23.97 15.89
C VAL A 554 -18.03 -23.76 14.43
N SER A 555 -19.05 -22.94 14.20
CA SER A 555 -19.47 -22.53 12.87
C SER A 555 -19.98 -21.09 12.90
N TYR A 556 -19.49 -20.28 11.98
CA TYR A 556 -19.93 -18.91 11.71
C TYR A 556 -20.01 -18.70 10.21
N ASN A 557 -21.09 -18.11 9.72
CA ASN A 557 -21.24 -17.75 8.31
C ASN A 557 -22.17 -16.53 8.19
N LYS A 558 -21.57 -15.37 8.04
CA LYS A 558 -22.32 -14.12 7.88
C LYS A 558 -21.46 -13.09 7.14
N ASP A 559 -22.11 -12.24 6.35
CA ASP A 559 -21.48 -11.09 5.69
C ASP A 559 -20.23 -11.46 4.86
N GLY A 560 -20.19 -12.60 4.16
CA GLY A 560 -19.02 -13.07 3.40
C GLY A 560 -17.81 -13.43 4.27
N MET A 561 -18.01 -13.69 5.56
CA MET A 561 -17.01 -14.25 6.49
C MET A 561 -17.50 -15.60 6.99
N THR A 562 -16.71 -16.63 6.72
CA THR A 562 -16.98 -17.98 7.21
C THR A 562 -15.84 -18.44 8.12
N TYR A 563 -16.20 -19.01 9.24
CA TYR A 563 -15.27 -19.74 10.10
C TYR A 563 -15.88 -21.06 10.53
N LYS A 564 -15.14 -22.15 10.37
CA LYS A 564 -15.57 -23.47 10.82
C LYS A 564 -14.39 -24.17 11.49
N ALA A 565 -14.57 -24.61 12.72
CA ALA A 565 -13.60 -25.45 13.42
C ALA A 565 -14.24 -26.76 13.82
N THR A 566 -13.57 -27.88 13.57
CA THR A 566 -14.01 -29.22 13.97
C THR A 566 -12.92 -29.95 14.74
N TYR A 567 -13.34 -30.61 15.81
CA TYR A 567 -12.48 -31.35 16.72
C TYR A 567 -12.95 -32.79 16.81
N LYS A 568 -12.07 -33.73 16.49
CA LYS A 568 -12.37 -35.16 16.55
C LYS A 568 -11.31 -35.87 17.37
N LYS A 569 -11.74 -36.61 18.40
CA LYS A 569 -10.88 -37.46 19.21
C LYS A 569 -11.05 -38.92 18.78
N LYS A 570 -9.94 -39.60 18.58
CA LYS A 570 -9.88 -41.05 18.44
C LYS A 570 -8.69 -41.54 19.26
N ASP A 571 -8.96 -42.33 20.30
CA ASP A 571 -7.96 -42.83 21.26
C ASP A 571 -7.15 -41.66 21.87
N ASN A 572 -5.84 -41.65 21.70
CA ASN A 572 -4.91 -40.59 22.14
C ASN A 572 -4.59 -39.56 21.05
N VAL A 573 -5.35 -39.54 19.96
CA VAL A 573 -5.15 -38.61 18.85
C VAL A 573 -6.33 -37.63 18.73
N ILE A 574 -6.02 -36.34 18.57
CA ILE A 574 -6.99 -35.29 18.27
C ILE A 574 -6.69 -34.73 16.88
N ASN A 575 -7.71 -34.76 16.02
CA ASN A 575 -7.67 -34.08 14.72
C ASN A 575 -8.45 -32.77 14.81
N VAL A 576 -7.81 -31.67 14.40
CA VAL A 576 -8.39 -30.34 14.32
C VAL A 576 -8.40 -29.90 12.88
N THR A 577 -9.55 -29.42 12.42
CA THR A 577 -9.67 -28.78 11.11
C THR A 577 -10.24 -27.40 11.33
N ARG A 578 -9.58 -26.37 10.80
CA ARG A 578 -10.09 -24.99 10.77
C ARG A 578 -10.16 -24.52 9.33
N GLU A 579 -11.27 -23.93 8.98
CA GLU A 579 -11.51 -23.28 7.70
C GLU A 579 -11.94 -21.85 7.96
N MET A 580 -11.24 -20.88 7.37
CA MET A 580 -11.59 -19.47 7.40
C MET A 580 -11.64 -18.92 6.00
N VAL A 581 -12.79 -18.38 5.60
CA VAL A 581 -12.98 -17.73 4.30
C VAL A 581 -13.38 -16.27 4.53
N LEU A 582 -12.62 -15.37 3.93
CA LEU A 582 -12.93 -13.94 3.86
C LEU A 582 -13.24 -13.62 2.39
N ASP A 583 -14.53 -13.66 2.04
CA ASP A 583 -14.98 -13.44 0.66
C ASP A 583 -15.21 -11.94 0.42
N ASN A 584 -14.14 -11.28 -0.06
CA ASN A 584 -14.16 -9.89 -0.48
C ASN A 584 -14.01 -9.85 -2.00
N LYS A 585 -14.90 -9.10 -2.67
CA LYS A 585 -14.92 -9.00 -4.15
C LYS A 585 -13.87 -8.00 -4.68
N ASN A 586 -13.55 -6.98 -3.89
CA ASN A 586 -12.62 -5.92 -4.23
C ASN A 586 -11.36 -6.01 -3.35
N MET A 587 -10.36 -5.21 -3.67
CA MET A 587 -9.14 -5.06 -2.87
C MET A 587 -9.30 -4.05 -1.73
N PHE A 588 -10.50 -3.49 -1.55
CA PHE A 588 -10.86 -2.61 -0.43
C PHE A 588 -12.27 -2.93 0.09
N CYS A 589 -12.50 -2.61 1.34
CA CYS A 589 -13.75 -2.78 2.06
C CYS A 589 -14.26 -1.42 2.55
N GLU A 590 -15.58 -1.24 2.50
CA GLU A 590 -16.25 -0.09 3.09
C GLU A 590 -16.15 -0.10 4.63
N ALA A 591 -16.16 1.07 5.25
CA ALA A 591 -16.04 1.24 6.69
C ALA A 591 -17.03 0.37 7.50
N LYS A 592 -18.27 0.19 7.02
CA LYS A 592 -19.29 -0.66 7.66
C LYS A 592 -18.86 -2.12 7.85
N ARG A 593 -17.92 -2.61 7.02
CA ARG A 593 -17.39 -3.97 7.10
C ARG A 593 -16.63 -4.21 8.41
N GLU A 594 -16.05 -3.17 9.00
CA GLU A 594 -15.35 -3.25 10.28
C GLU A 594 -16.30 -3.64 11.42
N ILE A 595 -17.49 -3.04 11.46
CA ILE A 595 -18.52 -3.36 12.47
C ILE A 595 -18.94 -4.84 12.35
N GLN A 596 -19.05 -5.34 11.12
CA GLN A 596 -19.41 -6.74 10.87
C GLN A 596 -18.32 -7.73 11.35
N LYS A 597 -17.06 -7.31 11.40
CA LYS A 597 -15.95 -8.15 11.87
C LYS A 597 -15.99 -8.45 13.37
N HIS A 598 -16.62 -7.61 14.22
CA HIS A 598 -16.61 -7.83 15.67
C HIS A 598 -17.17 -9.20 16.05
N ALA A 599 -18.37 -9.55 15.55
CA ALA A 599 -18.98 -10.84 15.86
C ALA A 599 -18.15 -12.04 15.31
N PHE A 600 -17.55 -11.88 14.14
CA PHE A 600 -16.63 -12.87 13.59
C PHE A 600 -15.37 -13.03 14.46
N PHE A 601 -14.78 -11.93 14.87
CA PHE A 601 -13.59 -11.88 15.71
C PHE A 601 -13.82 -12.53 17.07
N ASP A 602 -14.97 -12.29 17.71
CA ASP A 602 -15.33 -12.91 19.00
C ASP A 602 -15.42 -14.43 18.89
N VAL A 603 -16.03 -14.95 17.81
CA VAL A 603 -16.11 -16.38 17.56
C VAL A 603 -14.72 -16.99 17.35
N LEU A 604 -13.89 -16.32 16.54
CA LEU A 604 -12.53 -16.75 16.25
C LEU A 604 -11.66 -16.78 17.53
N GLN A 605 -11.68 -15.72 18.31
CA GLN A 605 -10.94 -15.64 19.58
C GLN A 605 -11.38 -16.71 20.59
N LYS A 606 -12.69 -16.95 20.70
CA LYS A 606 -13.24 -17.96 21.60
C LYS A 606 -12.73 -19.36 21.22
N ASP A 607 -12.68 -19.67 19.93
CA ASP A 607 -12.19 -20.96 19.46
C ASP A 607 -10.69 -21.12 19.71
N LEU A 608 -9.88 -20.11 19.35
CA LEU A 608 -8.43 -20.19 19.49
C LEU A 608 -7.91 -20.20 20.93
N ARG A 609 -8.73 -19.76 21.89
CA ARG A 609 -8.47 -19.88 23.33
C ARG A 609 -8.97 -21.18 23.95
N SER A 610 -9.64 -22.02 23.16
CA SER A 610 -10.14 -23.29 23.68
C SER A 610 -9.01 -24.28 23.95
N GLN A 611 -9.19 -25.11 24.96
CA GLN A 611 -8.16 -26.00 25.50
C GLN A 611 -8.54 -27.48 25.41
N ILE A 612 -7.53 -28.31 25.32
CA ILE A 612 -7.58 -29.76 25.48
C ILE A 612 -7.26 -30.06 26.93
N PHE A 613 -8.11 -30.83 27.63
CA PHE A 613 -7.89 -31.27 29.00
C PHE A 613 -7.47 -32.74 29.00
N TYR A 614 -6.50 -33.09 29.86
CA TYR A 614 -5.96 -34.43 29.98
C TYR A 614 -5.44 -34.74 31.38
N GLU A 615 -5.34 -36.04 31.69
CA GLU A 615 -4.83 -36.59 32.93
C GLU A 615 -4.01 -37.90 32.66
#